data_c35cc73bccb19a13b6007354d6968b86
#
_entry.id   c35cc73bccb19a13b6007354d6968b86
#
_cell.length_a   1.000
_cell.length_b   1.000
_cell.length_c   1.000
_cell.angle_alpha   90.00
_cell.angle_beta   90.00
_cell.angle_gamma   90.00
#
_symmetry.space_group_name_H-M   'P 1'
#
loop_
_entity.id
_entity.type
_entity.pdbx_description
1 polymer ?
#
loop_
_entity_poly.entity_id
_entity_poly.type
_entity_poly.pdbx_seq_one_letter_code
_entity_poly.pdbx_strand_id
1 'polypeptide(L)'
;MSTNPRLRVGIVGASGFTGAELMRLIGGHPLMELVVATGDTQAGSKVRDLYPSLSSEYDDMVYSEYDASEFDGLDAVFLGLPHMASQPIVSELFKKVGCVLDLGSDFRLKDPNLYPLWYGAEHSVPELLDEFVYGLPEIFRSDLEGARGVAVPGCYPTSAALALSPFVQAGKIQTTGVIVDAASGVSGAGRAAKPNTTFAAVDENFNAYGLLTHRHTPEIEQVSGCQVLFTPHLAPMVRGILATCYARPLDSSFSTEDALELLEQFYSDEPFIVVDETSPSTKATLGANTVHLTARVDERTGWLLIISALDNLVKGASGGAIQCANIALGLEETTGLPTSGLMP
;
A
#
# COMPACT_ATOMS: atom_id res chain seq x y z
N MET A 1 -18.54 -6.48 -30.03
CA MET A 1 -17.73 -6.05 -28.88
C MET A 1 -16.28 -6.28 -29.28
N SER A 2 -15.49 -5.23 -29.45
CA SER A 2 -14.07 -5.37 -29.78
C SER A 2 -13.38 -5.91 -28.52
N THR A 3 -12.94 -7.16 -28.56
CA THR A 3 -12.11 -7.74 -27.50
C THR A 3 -10.69 -7.24 -27.70
N ASN A 4 -10.37 -6.08 -27.10
CA ASN A 4 -8.95 -5.75 -26.93
C ASN A 4 -8.32 -6.92 -26.15
N PRO A 5 -7.13 -7.40 -26.54
CA PRO A 5 -6.44 -8.43 -25.78
C PRO A 5 -6.22 -7.91 -24.35
N ARG A 6 -6.47 -8.76 -23.37
CA ARG A 6 -6.17 -8.42 -21.96
C ARG A 6 -4.66 -8.30 -21.77
N LEU A 7 -4.24 -7.39 -20.92
CA LEU A 7 -2.85 -7.26 -20.50
C LEU A 7 -2.44 -8.50 -19.69
N ARG A 8 -1.33 -9.10 -20.06
CA ARG A 8 -0.81 -10.31 -19.42
C ARG A 8 0.05 -9.94 -18.23
N VAL A 9 -0.34 -10.40 -17.05
CA VAL A 9 0.36 -10.05 -15.82
C VAL A 9 0.80 -11.29 -15.05
N GLY A 10 1.88 -11.14 -14.27
CA GLY A 10 2.41 -12.18 -13.40
C GLY A 10 2.51 -11.71 -11.94
N ILE A 11 2.51 -12.67 -11.00
CA ILE A 11 2.72 -12.39 -9.57
C ILE A 11 3.84 -13.29 -9.06
N VAL A 12 4.89 -12.68 -8.51
CA VAL A 12 5.92 -13.38 -7.73
C VAL A 12 5.56 -13.27 -6.26
N GLY A 13 5.39 -14.41 -5.57
CA GLY A 13 4.92 -14.46 -4.19
C GLY A 13 3.39 -14.47 -4.04
N ALA A 14 2.68 -15.06 -5.00
CA ALA A 14 1.23 -15.13 -5.07
C ALA A 14 0.58 -15.88 -3.89
N SER A 15 1.31 -16.74 -3.20
CA SER A 15 0.81 -17.51 -2.05
C SER A 15 0.70 -16.70 -0.74
N GLY A 16 1.24 -15.48 -0.68
CA GLY A 16 1.08 -14.55 0.45
C GLY A 16 -0.30 -13.88 0.50
N PHE A 17 -0.64 -13.18 1.60
CA PHE A 17 -1.92 -12.44 1.68
C PHE A 17 -2.04 -11.33 0.63
N THR A 18 -0.96 -10.60 0.38
CA THR A 18 -0.90 -9.58 -0.68
C THR A 18 -1.08 -10.22 -2.05
N GLY A 19 -0.41 -11.36 -2.31
CA GLY A 19 -0.56 -12.10 -3.56
C GLY A 19 -1.99 -12.61 -3.78
N ALA A 20 -2.63 -13.18 -2.75
CA ALA A 20 -4.01 -13.62 -2.83
C ALA A 20 -4.98 -12.45 -3.12
N GLU A 21 -4.73 -11.29 -2.53
CA GLU A 21 -5.53 -10.09 -2.78
C GLU A 21 -5.30 -9.54 -4.20
N LEU A 22 -4.07 -9.57 -4.73
CA LEU A 22 -3.78 -9.29 -6.13
C LEU A 22 -4.56 -10.22 -7.05
N MET A 23 -4.51 -11.54 -6.77
CA MET A 23 -5.28 -12.53 -7.54
C MET A 23 -6.77 -12.22 -7.53
N ARG A 24 -7.35 -11.88 -6.37
CA ARG A 24 -8.77 -11.51 -6.24
C ARG A 24 -9.12 -10.29 -7.11
N LEU A 25 -8.30 -9.26 -7.10
CA LEU A 25 -8.52 -8.03 -7.86
C LEU A 25 -8.32 -8.26 -9.36
N ILE A 26 -7.25 -8.96 -9.76
CA ILE A 26 -6.98 -9.27 -11.18
C ILE A 26 -8.06 -10.18 -11.75
N GLY A 27 -8.57 -11.16 -10.99
CA GLY A 27 -9.66 -12.03 -11.43
C GLY A 27 -10.94 -11.27 -11.78
N GLY A 28 -11.22 -10.18 -11.06
CA GLY A 28 -12.33 -9.28 -11.36
C GLY A 28 -11.99 -8.16 -12.36
N HIS A 29 -10.73 -8.03 -12.80
CA HIS A 29 -10.30 -6.94 -13.65
C HIS A 29 -10.62 -7.19 -15.12
N PRO A 30 -11.37 -6.30 -15.80
CA PRO A 30 -11.84 -6.56 -17.17
C PRO A 30 -10.72 -6.58 -18.22
N LEU A 31 -9.58 -5.95 -17.96
CA LEU A 31 -8.50 -5.70 -18.91
C LEU A 31 -7.17 -6.38 -18.53
N MET A 32 -7.10 -7.09 -17.40
CA MET A 32 -5.90 -7.86 -17.00
C MET A 32 -6.20 -9.35 -16.98
N GLU A 33 -5.18 -10.17 -17.24
CA GLU A 33 -5.21 -11.63 -17.16
C GLU A 33 -3.96 -12.12 -16.41
N LEU A 34 -4.17 -12.83 -15.31
CA LEU A 34 -3.08 -13.48 -14.59
C LEU A 34 -2.63 -14.73 -15.32
N VAL A 35 -1.38 -14.77 -15.77
CA VAL A 35 -0.82 -15.90 -16.53
C VAL A 35 0.23 -16.69 -15.75
N VAL A 36 0.92 -16.06 -14.78
CA VAL A 36 1.94 -16.70 -13.93
C VAL A 36 1.71 -16.31 -12.47
N ALA A 37 1.72 -17.29 -11.58
CA ALA A 37 1.62 -17.09 -10.14
C ALA A 37 2.61 -17.99 -9.41
N THR A 38 3.69 -17.42 -8.84
CA THR A 38 4.67 -18.24 -8.11
C THR A 38 4.34 -18.33 -6.62
N GLY A 39 4.62 -19.46 -6.01
CA GLY A 39 4.19 -19.79 -4.66
C GLY A 39 5.28 -20.13 -3.66
N ASP A 40 6.57 -20.16 -4.02
CA ASP A 40 7.68 -20.61 -3.19
C ASP A 40 7.33 -21.95 -2.51
N THR A 41 7.19 -22.00 -1.19
CA THR A 41 6.83 -23.20 -0.43
C THR A 41 5.49 -23.84 -0.82
N GLN A 42 4.66 -23.16 -1.62
CA GLN A 42 3.38 -23.64 -2.14
C GLN A 42 3.48 -24.07 -3.63
N ALA A 43 4.66 -24.04 -4.23
CA ALA A 43 4.86 -24.50 -5.61
C ALA A 43 4.34 -25.95 -5.78
N GLY A 44 3.62 -26.20 -6.86
CA GLY A 44 2.95 -27.48 -7.14
C GLY A 44 1.55 -27.64 -6.52
N SER A 45 1.12 -26.77 -5.60
CA SER A 45 -0.25 -26.82 -5.05
C SER A 45 -1.21 -25.96 -5.87
N LYS A 46 -2.50 -26.35 -5.90
CA LYS A 46 -3.53 -25.54 -6.55
C LYS A 46 -3.86 -24.29 -5.71
N VAL A 47 -4.15 -23.17 -6.39
CA VAL A 47 -4.58 -21.92 -5.74
C VAL A 47 -5.76 -22.14 -4.82
N ARG A 48 -6.78 -22.88 -5.25
CA ARG A 48 -7.99 -23.16 -4.49
C ARG A 48 -7.75 -23.95 -3.20
N ASP A 49 -6.69 -24.74 -3.13
CA ASP A 49 -6.37 -25.54 -1.93
C ASP A 49 -5.88 -24.63 -0.79
N LEU A 50 -5.22 -23.53 -1.13
CA LEU A 50 -4.76 -22.53 -0.17
C LEU A 50 -5.81 -21.43 0.06
N TYR A 51 -6.48 -20.99 -1.01
CA TYR A 51 -7.47 -19.91 -1.00
C TYR A 51 -8.77 -20.36 -1.70
N PRO A 52 -9.67 -21.10 -1.03
CA PRO A 52 -10.93 -21.55 -1.61
C PRO A 52 -11.82 -20.43 -2.18
N SER A 53 -11.67 -19.21 -1.67
CA SER A 53 -12.38 -18.02 -2.16
C SER A 53 -12.01 -17.60 -3.59
N LEU A 54 -10.91 -18.12 -4.13
CA LEU A 54 -10.43 -17.83 -5.49
C LEU A 54 -10.80 -18.93 -6.50
N SER A 55 -11.56 -19.95 -6.09
CA SER A 55 -11.89 -21.12 -6.94
C SER A 55 -12.67 -20.75 -8.19
N SER A 56 -13.53 -19.72 -8.14
CA SER A 56 -14.32 -19.30 -9.32
C SER A 56 -13.46 -18.83 -10.49
N GLU A 57 -12.31 -18.22 -10.18
CA GLU A 57 -11.42 -17.62 -11.20
C GLU A 57 -10.20 -18.49 -11.51
N TYR A 58 -9.71 -19.25 -10.52
CA TYR A 58 -8.42 -19.94 -10.59
C TYR A 58 -8.49 -21.42 -10.17
N ASP A 59 -9.58 -22.14 -10.51
CA ASP A 59 -9.82 -23.53 -10.08
C ASP A 59 -8.69 -24.49 -10.46
N ASP A 60 -8.12 -24.34 -11.65
CA ASP A 60 -7.06 -25.21 -12.16
C ASP A 60 -5.66 -24.58 -12.09
N MET A 61 -5.55 -23.32 -11.64
CA MET A 61 -4.25 -22.65 -11.53
C MET A 61 -3.42 -23.29 -10.42
N VAL A 62 -2.16 -23.59 -10.75
CA VAL A 62 -1.16 -24.15 -9.83
C VAL A 62 -0.07 -23.11 -9.60
N TYR A 63 0.37 -22.96 -8.35
CA TYR A 63 1.54 -22.14 -8.07
C TYR A 63 2.79 -22.77 -8.68
N SER A 64 3.54 -22.00 -9.47
CA SER A 64 4.85 -22.43 -10.00
C SER A 64 6.01 -22.08 -9.05
N GLU A 65 7.16 -22.72 -9.26
CA GLU A 65 8.44 -22.18 -8.80
C GLU A 65 8.77 -20.91 -9.59
N TYR A 66 9.65 -20.07 -9.07
CA TYR A 66 10.10 -18.89 -9.81
C TYR A 66 11.06 -19.29 -10.93
N ASP A 67 10.69 -18.97 -12.16
CA ASP A 67 11.54 -19.02 -13.35
C ASP A 67 11.36 -17.72 -14.12
N ALA A 68 12.40 -16.90 -14.24
CA ALA A 68 12.35 -15.61 -14.90
C ALA A 68 11.91 -15.69 -16.37
N SER A 69 12.09 -16.83 -17.04
CA SER A 69 11.69 -17.02 -18.43
C SER A 69 10.17 -17.07 -18.61
N GLU A 70 9.41 -17.46 -17.58
CA GLU A 70 7.94 -17.46 -17.62
C GLU A 70 7.35 -16.03 -17.65
N PHE A 71 8.14 -15.02 -17.28
CA PHE A 71 7.72 -13.62 -17.24
C PHE A 71 8.11 -12.83 -18.49
N ASP A 72 8.84 -13.42 -19.44
CA ASP A 72 9.31 -12.74 -20.65
C ASP A 72 8.13 -12.17 -21.46
N GLY A 73 8.15 -10.86 -21.70
CA GLY A 73 7.15 -10.17 -22.51
C GLY A 73 5.78 -9.97 -21.83
N LEU A 74 5.70 -10.11 -20.49
CA LEU A 74 4.51 -9.70 -19.77
C LEU A 74 4.38 -8.19 -19.71
N ASP A 75 3.15 -7.68 -19.69
CA ASP A 75 2.85 -6.25 -19.59
C ASP A 75 3.20 -5.72 -18.20
N ALA A 76 2.94 -6.50 -17.13
CA ALA A 76 3.35 -6.16 -15.78
C ALA A 76 3.64 -7.38 -14.91
N VAL A 77 4.48 -7.18 -13.88
CA VAL A 77 4.75 -8.16 -12.83
C VAL A 77 4.64 -7.50 -11.46
N PHE A 78 3.88 -8.13 -10.58
CA PHE A 78 3.71 -7.73 -9.19
C PHE A 78 4.60 -8.59 -8.29
N LEU A 79 5.40 -7.96 -7.44
CA LEU A 79 6.30 -8.64 -6.50
C LEU A 79 5.75 -8.53 -5.08
N GLY A 80 5.14 -9.61 -4.59
CA GLY A 80 4.61 -9.73 -3.21
C GLY A 80 5.59 -10.46 -2.29
N LEU A 81 6.84 -10.01 -2.24
CA LEU A 81 7.95 -10.68 -1.59
C LEU A 81 8.28 -10.12 -0.20
N PRO A 82 8.94 -10.90 0.67
CA PRO A 82 9.55 -10.38 1.90
C PRO A 82 10.57 -9.27 1.61
N HIS A 83 10.85 -8.46 2.63
CA HIS A 83 11.86 -7.40 2.55
C HIS A 83 13.22 -7.95 2.09
N MET A 84 13.93 -7.20 1.27
CA MET A 84 15.24 -7.50 0.68
C MET A 84 15.23 -8.68 -0.31
N ALA A 85 14.07 -9.25 -0.64
CA ALA A 85 13.96 -10.39 -1.54
C ALA A 85 13.63 -9.99 -2.99
N SER A 86 13.13 -8.78 -3.24
CA SER A 86 12.78 -8.34 -4.60
C SER A 86 13.98 -7.83 -5.40
N GLN A 87 15.08 -7.37 -4.77
CA GLN A 87 16.23 -6.80 -5.47
C GLN A 87 16.83 -7.72 -6.56
N PRO A 88 17.15 -9.00 -6.29
CA PRO A 88 17.67 -9.89 -7.33
C PRO A 88 16.63 -10.17 -8.42
N ILE A 89 15.36 -10.31 -8.05
CA ILE A 89 14.25 -10.53 -8.99
C ILE A 89 14.07 -9.32 -9.91
N VAL A 90 14.09 -8.10 -9.37
CA VAL A 90 14.00 -6.86 -10.15
C VAL A 90 15.18 -6.77 -11.14
N SER A 91 16.41 -7.03 -10.71
CA SER A 91 17.58 -7.01 -11.59
C SER A 91 17.41 -7.91 -12.81
N GLU A 92 16.72 -9.04 -12.64
CA GLU A 92 16.48 -10.01 -13.69
C GLU A 92 15.29 -9.65 -14.58
N LEU A 93 14.17 -9.18 -13.99
CA LEU A 93 12.92 -8.95 -14.69
C LEU A 93 12.80 -7.56 -15.31
N PHE A 94 13.47 -6.55 -14.80
CA PHE A 94 13.25 -5.15 -15.15
C PHE A 94 13.41 -4.85 -16.66
N LYS A 95 14.25 -5.63 -17.37
CA LYS A 95 14.43 -5.50 -18.83
C LYS A 95 13.54 -6.41 -19.65
N LYS A 96 12.82 -7.34 -19.02
CA LYS A 96 12.05 -8.40 -19.67
C LYS A 96 10.56 -8.13 -19.73
N VAL A 97 10.06 -7.29 -18.82
CA VAL A 97 8.64 -6.99 -18.67
C VAL A 97 8.35 -5.51 -18.93
N GLY A 98 7.09 -5.17 -19.20
CA GLY A 98 6.65 -3.79 -19.44
C GLY A 98 6.78 -2.93 -18.18
N CYS A 99 6.25 -3.40 -17.04
CA CYS A 99 6.29 -2.71 -15.76
C CYS A 99 6.52 -3.68 -14.60
N VAL A 100 7.36 -3.32 -13.62
CA VAL A 100 7.56 -4.04 -12.36
C VAL A 100 6.94 -3.22 -11.22
N LEU A 101 5.99 -3.83 -10.50
CA LEU A 101 5.38 -3.23 -9.31
C LEU A 101 5.86 -3.97 -8.06
N ASP A 102 6.75 -3.36 -7.30
CA ASP A 102 7.29 -3.95 -6.08
C ASP A 102 6.45 -3.56 -4.86
N LEU A 103 5.73 -4.54 -4.29
CA LEU A 103 4.99 -4.40 -3.04
C LEU A 103 5.87 -4.69 -1.82
N GLY A 104 7.11 -5.13 -2.06
CA GLY A 104 8.16 -5.18 -1.05
C GLY A 104 8.59 -3.78 -0.63
N SER A 105 9.62 -3.72 0.20
CA SER A 105 10.13 -2.42 0.68
C SER A 105 11.39 -1.97 -0.05
N ASP A 106 11.82 -2.73 -1.05
CA ASP A 106 13.19 -2.71 -1.52
C ASP A 106 13.52 -1.48 -2.38
N PHE A 107 12.50 -0.85 -2.97
CA PHE A 107 12.68 0.32 -3.86
C PHE A 107 11.95 1.58 -3.38
N ARG A 108 11.45 1.59 -2.11
CA ARG A 108 10.67 2.71 -1.58
C ARG A 108 11.49 3.92 -1.16
N LEU A 109 12.67 3.67 -0.55
CA LEU A 109 13.56 4.73 -0.08
C LEU A 109 14.53 5.13 -1.19
N LYS A 110 14.63 6.45 -1.45
CA LYS A 110 15.51 6.99 -2.49
C LYS A 110 16.97 7.05 -2.05
N ASP A 111 17.23 7.24 -0.74
CA ASP A 111 18.59 7.25 -0.20
C ASP A 111 19.04 5.82 0.15
N PRO A 112 20.02 5.25 -0.57
CA PRO A 112 20.52 3.90 -0.30
C PRO A 112 21.15 3.76 1.09
N ASN A 113 21.62 4.85 1.70
CA ASN A 113 22.24 4.83 3.04
C ASN A 113 21.21 4.54 4.16
N LEU A 114 19.92 4.66 3.89
CA LEU A 114 18.86 4.34 4.85
C LEU A 114 18.63 2.83 4.99
N TYR A 115 19.00 2.03 3.98
CA TYR A 115 18.78 0.57 4.02
C TYR A 115 19.56 -0.12 5.13
N PRO A 116 20.88 0.13 5.34
CA PRO A 116 21.60 -0.44 6.47
C PRO A 116 20.98 -0.09 7.82
N LEU A 117 20.47 1.14 7.98
CA LEU A 117 19.88 1.63 9.23
C LEU A 117 18.54 0.97 9.56
N TRP A 118 17.67 0.82 8.54
CA TRP A 118 16.28 0.42 8.74
C TRP A 118 16.00 -1.03 8.33
N TYR A 119 16.79 -1.60 7.43
CA TYR A 119 16.64 -2.99 6.94
C TYR A 119 17.78 -3.91 7.35
N GLY A 120 18.86 -3.37 7.90
CA GLY A 120 19.99 -4.16 8.44
C GLY A 120 20.96 -4.69 7.40
N ALA A 121 20.83 -4.29 6.13
CA ALA A 121 21.72 -4.65 5.03
C ALA A 121 21.79 -3.54 3.99
N GLU A 122 22.89 -3.46 3.26
CA GLU A 122 23.06 -2.57 2.11
C GLU A 122 22.12 -2.99 0.97
N HIS A 123 21.69 -2.02 0.16
CA HIS A 123 20.91 -2.29 -1.04
C HIS A 123 21.82 -2.89 -2.12
N SER A 124 21.45 -4.05 -2.68
CA SER A 124 22.33 -4.79 -3.62
C SER A 124 22.35 -4.21 -5.04
N VAL A 125 21.36 -3.39 -5.41
CA VAL A 125 21.20 -2.77 -6.73
C VAL A 125 20.77 -1.31 -6.61
N PRO A 126 21.54 -0.45 -5.90
CA PRO A 126 21.15 0.91 -5.61
C PRO A 126 20.98 1.79 -6.86
N GLU A 127 21.61 1.41 -7.97
CA GLU A 127 21.47 2.09 -9.27
C GLU A 127 20.08 2.01 -9.87
N LEU A 128 19.23 1.08 -9.39
CA LEU A 128 17.85 0.96 -9.83
C LEU A 128 16.86 1.79 -8.98
N LEU A 129 17.28 2.37 -7.87
CA LEU A 129 16.38 3.14 -7.00
C LEU A 129 15.73 4.33 -7.72
N ASP A 130 16.47 4.97 -8.62
CA ASP A 130 15.97 6.13 -9.39
C ASP A 130 15.02 5.72 -10.53
N GLU A 131 15.04 4.45 -10.94
CA GLU A 131 14.14 3.91 -11.97
C GLU A 131 12.72 3.62 -11.43
N PHE A 132 12.55 3.61 -10.10
CA PHE A 132 11.27 3.33 -9.46
C PHE A 132 10.57 4.62 -9.05
N VAL A 133 9.33 4.77 -9.48
CA VAL A 133 8.42 5.81 -9.02
C VAL A 133 7.75 5.35 -7.72
N TYR A 134 7.55 6.25 -6.77
CA TYR A 134 6.79 5.93 -5.56
C TYR A 134 5.29 5.84 -5.88
N GLY A 135 4.69 4.69 -5.63
CA GLY A 135 3.37 4.29 -6.10
C GLY A 135 2.20 4.85 -5.28
N LEU A 136 2.12 6.17 -5.10
CA LEU A 136 1.01 6.85 -4.44
C LEU A 136 0.38 7.85 -5.45
N PRO A 137 -0.63 7.42 -6.24
CA PRO A 137 -1.20 8.22 -7.34
C PRO A 137 -1.67 9.61 -6.93
N GLU A 138 -2.25 9.74 -5.76
CA GLU A 138 -2.79 11.01 -5.24
C GLU A 138 -1.71 12.10 -5.04
N ILE A 139 -0.42 11.71 -5.09
CA ILE A 139 0.72 12.64 -4.94
C ILE A 139 1.65 12.59 -6.16
N PHE A 140 1.82 11.42 -6.79
CA PHE A 140 2.82 11.18 -7.83
C PHE A 140 2.23 10.68 -9.16
N ARG A 141 0.97 11.02 -9.48
CA ARG A 141 0.25 10.52 -10.67
C ARG A 141 1.02 10.74 -11.96
N SER A 142 1.53 11.95 -12.19
CA SER A 142 2.26 12.28 -13.42
C SER A 142 3.53 11.45 -13.63
N ASP A 143 4.18 11.06 -12.53
CA ASP A 143 5.40 10.27 -12.59
C ASP A 143 5.11 8.79 -12.86
N LEU A 144 3.89 8.34 -12.55
CA LEU A 144 3.43 6.97 -12.78
C LEU A 144 3.07 6.69 -14.23
N GLU A 145 2.74 7.71 -15.04
CA GLU A 145 2.37 7.52 -16.43
C GLU A 145 3.54 6.94 -17.24
N GLY A 146 3.37 5.70 -17.73
CA GLY A 146 4.41 4.98 -18.48
C GLY A 146 5.60 4.52 -17.64
N ALA A 147 5.51 4.55 -16.31
CA ALA A 147 6.56 4.08 -15.41
C ALA A 147 6.86 2.59 -15.61
N ARG A 148 8.14 2.24 -15.66
CA ARG A 148 8.61 0.86 -15.78
C ARG A 148 8.88 0.18 -14.44
N GLY A 149 9.09 0.96 -13.40
CA GLY A 149 9.27 0.52 -12.02
C GLY A 149 8.39 1.32 -11.09
N VAL A 150 7.61 0.63 -10.26
CA VAL A 150 6.75 1.24 -9.26
C VAL A 150 7.04 0.64 -7.89
N ALA A 151 7.48 1.46 -6.95
CA ALA A 151 7.63 1.09 -5.55
C ALA A 151 6.29 1.31 -4.83
N VAL A 152 5.51 0.26 -4.66
CA VAL A 152 4.20 0.34 -4.01
C VAL A 152 4.38 0.63 -2.52
N PRO A 153 3.72 1.66 -1.96
CA PRO A 153 3.87 2.08 -0.58
C PRO A 153 3.57 0.98 0.46
N GLY A 154 4.13 1.12 1.64
CA GLY A 154 3.66 0.41 2.81
C GLY A 154 2.27 0.90 3.24
N CYS A 155 1.49 0.02 3.88
CA CYS A 155 0.11 0.34 4.27
C CYS A 155 0.00 1.51 5.27
N TYR A 156 0.88 1.60 6.26
CA TYR A 156 0.95 2.75 7.17
C TYR A 156 1.43 4.04 6.47
N PRO A 157 2.50 4.01 5.63
CA PRO A 157 2.89 5.17 4.84
C PRO A 157 1.78 5.69 3.93
N THR A 158 1.03 4.82 3.26
CA THR A 158 -0.15 5.23 2.48
C THR A 158 -1.13 6.04 3.33
N SER A 159 -1.51 5.51 4.51
CA SER A 159 -2.47 6.17 5.40
C SER A 159 -1.94 7.49 5.96
N ALA A 160 -0.70 7.51 6.43
CA ALA A 160 -0.10 8.69 7.06
C ALA A 160 0.26 9.78 6.04
N ALA A 161 0.79 9.40 4.87
CA ALA A 161 1.13 10.37 3.82
C ALA A 161 -0.12 11.07 3.29
N LEU A 162 -1.20 10.33 3.01
CA LEU A 162 -2.46 10.93 2.57
C LEU A 162 -3.11 11.83 3.64
N ALA A 163 -2.84 11.57 4.92
CA ALA A 163 -3.29 12.46 5.99
C ALA A 163 -2.44 13.75 6.10
N LEU A 164 -1.13 13.65 5.95
CA LEU A 164 -0.20 14.75 6.27
C LEU A 164 0.18 15.63 5.07
N SER A 165 0.35 15.03 3.88
CA SER A 165 0.89 15.72 2.70
C SER A 165 0.11 16.98 2.29
N PRO A 166 -1.24 17.02 2.33
CA PRO A 166 -1.98 18.24 2.01
C PRO A 166 -1.57 19.43 2.88
N PHE A 167 -1.45 19.21 4.17
CA PHE A 167 -1.12 20.26 5.13
C PHE A 167 0.34 20.74 5.03
N VAL A 168 1.25 19.82 4.71
CA VAL A 168 2.67 20.13 4.49
C VAL A 168 2.86 20.92 3.20
N GLN A 169 2.27 20.46 2.10
CA GLN A 169 2.37 21.13 0.80
C GLN A 169 1.73 22.51 0.80
N ALA A 170 0.65 22.69 1.56
CA ALA A 170 0.01 23.99 1.76
C ALA A 170 0.74 24.88 2.78
N GLY A 171 1.80 24.41 3.43
CA GLY A 171 2.54 25.17 4.46
C GLY A 171 1.68 25.52 5.68
N LYS A 172 0.78 24.62 6.11
CA LYS A 172 -0.16 24.88 7.20
C LYS A 172 0.26 24.34 8.54
N ILE A 173 1.19 23.38 8.58
CA ILE A 173 1.65 22.72 9.82
C ILE A 173 3.16 22.80 10.00
N GLN A 174 3.60 22.65 11.25
CA GLN A 174 5.01 22.41 11.56
C GLN A 174 5.41 21.02 11.04
N THR A 175 6.55 20.93 10.36
CA THR A 175 7.08 19.68 9.81
C THR A 175 7.93 18.87 10.79
N THR A 176 8.07 19.34 12.03
CA THR A 176 8.73 18.65 13.13
C THR A 176 7.79 18.49 14.31
N GLY A 177 8.01 17.46 15.13
CA GLY A 177 7.13 17.16 16.26
C GLY A 177 5.77 16.58 15.85
N VAL A 178 5.66 16.07 14.63
CA VAL A 178 4.47 15.36 14.13
C VAL A 178 4.43 13.97 14.77
N ILE A 179 3.27 13.56 15.25
CA ILE A 179 3.06 12.25 15.88
C ILE A 179 2.08 11.45 14.99
N VAL A 180 2.40 10.20 14.76
CA VAL A 180 1.54 9.26 14.02
C VAL A 180 1.34 8.01 14.88
N ASP A 181 0.13 7.85 15.41
CA ASP A 181 -0.31 6.63 16.06
C ASP A 181 -1.22 5.86 15.11
N ALA A 182 -0.86 4.63 14.76
CA ALA A 182 -1.65 3.88 13.80
C ALA A 182 -1.86 2.42 14.23
N ALA A 183 -3.09 1.94 14.09
CA ALA A 183 -3.47 0.56 14.36
C ALA A 183 -3.69 -0.19 13.05
N SER A 184 -3.14 -1.41 12.93
CA SER A 184 -3.32 -2.30 11.78
C SER A 184 -3.94 -3.62 12.19
N GLY A 185 -4.76 -4.18 11.30
CA GLY A 185 -5.18 -5.57 11.38
C GLY A 185 -4.01 -6.54 11.20
N VAL A 186 -4.15 -7.74 11.75
CA VAL A 186 -3.09 -8.77 11.83
C VAL A 186 -2.63 -9.27 10.46
N SER A 187 -3.45 -9.15 9.42
CA SER A 187 -3.06 -9.51 8.04
C SER A 187 -1.86 -8.73 7.52
N GLY A 188 -1.59 -7.53 8.08
CA GLY A 188 -0.39 -6.74 7.79
C GLY A 188 0.92 -7.41 8.20
N ALA A 189 0.89 -8.42 9.10
CA ALA A 189 2.05 -9.21 9.49
C ALA A 189 2.40 -10.33 8.49
N GLY A 190 1.58 -10.52 7.45
CA GLY A 190 1.74 -11.57 6.44
C GLY A 190 1.17 -12.93 6.86
N ARG A 191 1.17 -13.90 5.91
CA ARG A 191 0.60 -15.24 6.09
C ARG A 191 1.43 -16.16 7.00
N ALA A 192 2.74 -15.98 7.02
CA ALA A 192 3.62 -16.84 7.81
C ALA A 192 3.26 -16.76 9.31
N ALA A 193 2.97 -17.91 9.90
CA ALA A 193 2.64 -17.99 11.32
C ALA A 193 3.84 -17.58 12.19
N LYS A 194 3.59 -16.68 13.12
CA LYS A 194 4.57 -16.24 14.13
C LYS A 194 3.95 -16.40 15.51
N PRO A 195 4.74 -16.57 16.58
CA PRO A 195 4.20 -16.74 17.94
C PRO A 195 3.23 -15.64 18.35
N ASN A 196 3.47 -14.39 17.93
CA ASN A 196 2.66 -13.21 18.26
C ASN A 196 1.52 -12.91 17.26
N THR A 197 1.34 -13.75 16.23
CA THR A 197 0.26 -13.59 15.22
C THR A 197 -0.69 -14.79 15.16
N THR A 198 -0.58 -15.74 16.11
CA THR A 198 -1.56 -16.82 16.27
C THR A 198 -2.86 -16.27 16.82
N PHE A 199 -3.99 -16.93 16.56
CA PHE A 199 -5.31 -16.50 17.04
C PHE A 199 -5.31 -16.20 18.55
N ALA A 200 -4.82 -17.12 19.37
CA ALA A 200 -4.76 -16.96 20.84
C ALA A 200 -3.83 -15.83 21.32
N ALA A 201 -2.90 -15.36 20.50
CA ALA A 201 -2.01 -14.24 20.84
C ALA A 201 -2.57 -12.88 20.40
N VAL A 202 -3.45 -12.88 19.40
CA VAL A 202 -4.02 -11.65 18.81
C VAL A 202 -5.41 -11.34 19.32
N ASP A 203 -6.21 -12.38 19.59
CA ASP A 203 -7.58 -12.20 20.05
C ASP A 203 -7.60 -11.45 21.39
N GLU A 204 -8.45 -10.42 21.50
CA GLU A 204 -8.55 -9.52 22.66
C GLU A 204 -7.24 -8.79 23.04
N ASN A 205 -6.21 -8.78 22.18
CA ASN A 205 -4.92 -8.17 22.46
C ASN A 205 -4.62 -7.00 21.50
N PHE A 206 -4.51 -5.80 22.07
CA PHE A 206 -4.12 -4.58 21.37
C PHE A 206 -2.77 -4.09 21.90
N ASN A 207 -1.73 -4.11 21.06
CA ASN A 207 -0.37 -3.79 21.52
C ASN A 207 0.44 -2.99 20.50
N ALA A 208 1.29 -2.10 21.01
CA ALA A 208 2.30 -1.43 20.20
C ALA A 208 3.47 -2.37 19.88
N TYR A 209 4.08 -2.19 18.72
CA TYR A 209 5.26 -2.98 18.30
C TYR A 209 6.24 -2.13 17.50
N GLY A 210 7.46 -2.62 17.31
CA GLY A 210 8.47 -1.96 16.47
C GLY A 210 8.80 -0.53 16.91
N LEU A 211 8.76 -0.26 18.21
CA LEU A 211 8.93 1.08 18.78
C LEU A 211 10.26 1.69 18.35
N LEU A 212 10.19 2.87 17.74
CA LEU A 212 11.34 3.66 17.24
C LEU A 212 12.20 2.97 16.16
N THR A 213 11.84 1.75 15.75
CA THR A 213 12.63 0.94 14.80
C THR A 213 11.80 0.44 13.62
N HIS A 214 10.53 0.86 13.52
CA HIS A 214 9.66 0.39 12.46
C HIS A 214 10.09 0.98 11.10
N ARG A 215 10.26 0.09 10.11
CA ARG A 215 10.77 0.41 8.77
C ARG A 215 9.93 1.38 7.95
N HIS A 216 8.67 1.58 8.33
CA HIS A 216 7.82 2.59 7.68
C HIS A 216 8.11 4.02 8.14
N THR A 217 8.90 4.24 9.22
CA THR A 217 9.22 5.60 9.69
C THR A 217 9.90 6.44 8.60
N PRO A 218 11.06 6.01 8.03
CA PRO A 218 11.73 6.82 7.00
C PRO A 218 10.89 6.98 5.72
N GLU A 219 10.03 6.01 5.42
CA GLU A 219 9.13 6.08 4.28
C GLU A 219 8.04 7.15 4.49
N ILE A 220 7.42 7.20 5.67
CA ILE A 220 6.46 8.26 6.03
C ILE A 220 7.14 9.63 5.95
N GLU A 221 8.35 9.78 6.52
CA GLU A 221 9.10 11.02 6.51
C GLU A 221 9.45 11.49 5.09
N GLN A 222 9.93 10.56 4.24
CA GLN A 222 10.28 10.86 2.85
C GLN A 222 9.08 11.39 2.06
N VAL A 223 7.91 10.77 2.23
CA VAL A 223 6.73 11.07 1.40
C VAL A 223 5.94 12.25 1.95
N SER A 224 5.76 12.34 3.27
CA SER A 224 4.99 13.43 3.87
C SER A 224 5.78 14.74 3.99
N GLY A 225 7.13 14.66 3.97
CA GLY A 225 7.99 15.82 4.23
C GLY A 225 8.03 16.26 5.71
N CYS A 226 7.57 15.39 6.63
CA CYS A 226 7.57 15.63 8.08
C CYS A 226 8.56 14.73 8.80
N GLN A 227 9.20 15.23 9.85
CA GLN A 227 9.82 14.38 10.86
C GLN A 227 8.74 13.83 11.79
N VAL A 228 8.61 12.50 11.88
CA VAL A 228 7.53 11.86 12.62
C VAL A 228 8.00 11.00 13.80
N LEU A 229 7.26 11.07 14.91
CA LEU A 229 7.28 10.04 15.93
C LEU A 229 6.17 9.03 15.58
N PHE A 230 6.56 7.85 15.07
CA PHE A 230 5.63 6.83 14.62
C PHE A 230 5.49 5.69 15.63
N THR A 231 4.24 5.40 16.04
CA THR A 231 3.90 4.30 16.95
C THR A 231 2.89 3.36 16.27
N PRO A 232 3.32 2.24 15.68
CA PRO A 232 2.41 1.25 15.13
C PRO A 232 1.83 0.35 16.21
N HIS A 233 0.55 -0.02 16.05
CA HIS A 233 -0.15 -0.96 16.91
C HIS A 233 -0.71 -2.12 16.07
N LEU A 234 -0.74 -3.31 16.67
CA LEU A 234 -1.47 -4.45 16.15
C LEU A 234 -2.81 -4.55 16.88
N ALA A 235 -3.89 -4.51 16.12
CA ALA A 235 -5.25 -4.59 16.65
C ALA A 235 -5.83 -6.00 16.44
N PRO A 236 -6.75 -6.46 17.33
CA PRO A 236 -7.42 -7.76 17.19
C PRO A 236 -8.51 -7.71 16.12
N MET A 237 -8.11 -7.40 14.90
CA MET A 237 -8.93 -7.41 13.69
C MET A 237 -8.14 -7.99 12.54
N VAL A 238 -8.83 -8.53 11.53
CA VAL A 238 -8.15 -9.15 10.38
C VAL A 238 -7.55 -8.09 9.46
N ARG A 239 -8.33 -7.10 9.04
CA ARG A 239 -7.95 -6.05 8.08
C ARG A 239 -8.26 -4.66 8.60
N GLY A 240 -7.63 -3.68 7.99
CA GLY A 240 -7.84 -2.26 8.19
C GLY A 240 -6.64 -1.56 8.83
N ILE A 241 -6.50 -0.28 8.50
CA ILE A 241 -5.62 0.66 9.20
C ILE A 241 -6.47 1.84 9.65
N LEU A 242 -6.25 2.28 10.88
CA LEU A 242 -6.68 3.57 11.40
C LEU A 242 -5.43 4.30 11.86
N ALA A 243 -5.09 5.40 11.19
CA ALA A 243 -4.00 6.28 11.58
C ALA A 243 -4.55 7.58 12.15
N THR A 244 -4.04 8.00 13.30
CA THR A 244 -4.28 9.30 13.90
C THR A 244 -2.98 10.08 13.88
N CYS A 245 -2.97 11.17 13.10
CA CYS A 245 -1.83 12.06 12.97
C CYS A 245 -2.09 13.34 13.79
N TYR A 246 -1.09 13.77 14.56
CA TYR A 246 -1.15 14.97 15.35
C TYR A 246 -0.07 15.94 14.87
N ALA A 247 -0.48 17.16 14.55
CA ALA A 247 0.42 18.20 14.09
C ALA A 247 0.09 19.55 14.76
N ARG A 248 1.02 20.50 14.70
CA ARG A 248 0.80 21.88 15.15
C ARG A 248 0.56 22.77 13.92
N PRO A 249 -0.60 23.41 13.80
CA PRO A 249 -0.79 24.46 12.82
C PRO A 249 0.25 25.58 13.00
N LEU A 250 0.69 26.18 11.90
CA LEU A 250 1.58 27.36 11.92
C LEU A 250 0.81 28.63 12.29
N ASP A 251 -0.47 28.68 11.96
CA ASP A 251 -1.37 29.77 12.31
C ASP A 251 -2.32 29.31 13.42
N SER A 252 -2.36 30.06 14.52
CA SER A 252 -3.24 29.79 15.67
C SER A 252 -4.72 30.01 15.39
N SER A 253 -5.06 30.70 14.28
CA SER A 253 -6.44 30.93 13.82
C SER A 253 -6.94 29.82 12.89
N PHE A 254 -6.07 28.85 12.51
CA PHE A 254 -6.44 27.74 11.64
C PHE A 254 -7.51 26.88 12.30
N SER A 255 -8.66 26.77 11.65
CA SER A 255 -9.86 26.14 12.21
C SER A 255 -10.10 24.71 11.68
N THR A 256 -11.08 24.03 12.23
CA THR A 256 -11.56 22.74 11.70
C THR A 256 -12.11 22.87 10.28
N GLU A 257 -12.85 23.95 10.01
CA GLU A 257 -13.39 24.25 8.68
C GLU A 257 -12.25 24.41 7.67
N ASP A 258 -11.21 25.20 7.99
CA ASP A 258 -10.04 25.39 7.12
C ASP A 258 -9.34 24.06 6.82
N ALA A 259 -9.27 23.17 7.82
CA ALA A 259 -8.62 21.87 7.67
C ALA A 259 -9.41 20.93 6.76
N LEU A 260 -10.72 20.88 6.89
CA LEU A 260 -11.59 20.07 6.03
C LEU A 260 -11.62 20.62 4.61
N GLU A 261 -11.79 21.94 4.44
CA GLU A 261 -11.78 22.59 3.13
C GLU A 261 -10.44 22.32 2.40
N LEU A 262 -9.32 22.37 3.10
CA LEU A 262 -8.02 22.06 2.51
C LEU A 262 -7.96 20.61 2.01
N LEU A 263 -8.43 19.63 2.79
CA LEU A 263 -8.49 18.22 2.37
C LEU A 263 -9.41 18.03 1.17
N GLU A 264 -10.60 18.63 1.18
CA GLU A 264 -11.57 18.56 0.09
C GLU A 264 -11.01 19.16 -1.20
N GLN A 265 -10.36 20.32 -1.11
CA GLN A 265 -9.75 20.96 -2.29
C GLN A 265 -8.57 20.15 -2.83
N PHE A 266 -7.70 19.64 -1.94
CA PHE A 266 -6.52 18.88 -2.34
C PHE A 266 -6.90 17.57 -3.05
N TYR A 267 -7.95 16.91 -2.59
CA TYR A 267 -8.39 15.60 -3.11
C TYR A 267 -9.65 15.68 -3.99
N SER A 268 -10.01 16.85 -4.50
CA SER A 268 -11.25 17.05 -5.28
C SER A 268 -11.38 16.13 -6.50
N ASP A 269 -10.26 15.79 -7.14
CA ASP A 269 -10.22 14.96 -8.35
C ASP A 269 -9.77 13.52 -8.06
N GLU A 270 -9.64 13.13 -6.78
CA GLU A 270 -9.11 11.83 -6.38
C GLU A 270 -10.21 10.78 -6.20
N PRO A 271 -10.32 9.78 -7.09
CA PRO A 271 -11.46 8.87 -7.14
C PRO A 271 -11.59 7.94 -5.92
N PHE A 272 -10.52 7.77 -5.15
CA PHE A 272 -10.48 6.86 -4.01
C PHE A 272 -10.37 7.57 -2.66
N ILE A 273 -10.43 8.90 -2.63
CA ILE A 273 -10.38 9.66 -1.38
C ILE A 273 -11.79 10.13 -1.00
N VAL A 274 -12.16 9.89 0.24
CA VAL A 274 -13.41 10.36 0.84
C VAL A 274 -13.07 11.25 2.02
N VAL A 275 -13.37 12.54 1.91
CA VAL A 275 -13.24 13.50 3.02
C VAL A 275 -14.63 13.69 3.62
N ASP A 276 -14.78 13.56 4.93
CA ASP A 276 -16.06 13.71 5.63
C ASP A 276 -15.84 14.28 7.03
N GLU A 277 -16.85 14.94 7.56
CA GLU A 277 -16.85 15.35 8.97
C GLU A 277 -16.94 14.17 9.94
N THR A 278 -17.52 13.06 9.52
CA THR A 278 -17.65 11.85 10.34
C THR A 278 -16.28 11.18 10.54
N SER A 279 -15.99 10.74 11.76
CA SER A 279 -14.75 10.00 12.03
C SER A 279 -14.72 8.70 11.24
N PRO A 280 -13.65 8.45 10.45
CA PRO A 280 -13.53 7.25 9.62
C PRO A 280 -13.38 5.98 10.46
N SER A 281 -13.76 4.84 9.87
CA SER A 281 -13.61 3.53 10.52
C SER A 281 -13.03 2.50 9.57
N THR A 282 -12.25 1.57 10.11
CA THR A 282 -11.62 0.48 9.33
C THR A 282 -12.64 -0.43 8.66
N LYS A 283 -13.85 -0.56 9.21
CA LYS A 283 -14.89 -1.41 8.65
C LYS A 283 -15.56 -0.77 7.43
N ALA A 284 -15.63 0.55 7.38
CA ALA A 284 -16.20 1.27 6.23
C ALA A 284 -15.35 1.11 4.96
N THR A 285 -14.02 0.91 5.11
CA THR A 285 -13.09 0.74 3.99
C THR A 285 -12.75 -0.72 3.69
N LEU A 286 -13.28 -1.68 4.45
CA LEU A 286 -12.98 -3.11 4.30
C LEU A 286 -13.26 -3.60 2.88
N GLY A 287 -12.25 -4.11 2.20
CA GLY A 287 -12.34 -4.66 0.84
C GLY A 287 -12.40 -3.61 -0.28
N ALA A 288 -12.41 -2.31 0.04
CA ALA A 288 -12.42 -1.21 -0.92
C ALA A 288 -11.03 -0.58 -1.12
N ASN A 289 -10.83 0.06 -2.27
CA ASN A 289 -9.62 0.85 -2.57
C ASN A 289 -9.73 2.30 -2.06
N THR A 290 -10.75 2.60 -1.24
CA THR A 290 -10.96 3.94 -0.71
C THR A 290 -10.17 4.22 0.56
N VAL A 291 -9.85 5.50 0.75
CA VAL A 291 -9.34 6.07 2.00
C VAL A 291 -10.34 7.07 2.51
N HIS A 292 -10.73 6.94 3.76
CA HIS A 292 -11.59 7.91 4.43
C HIS A 292 -10.75 8.81 5.33
N LEU A 293 -10.91 10.12 5.18
CA LEU A 293 -10.15 11.16 5.88
C LEU A 293 -11.09 12.11 6.64
N THR A 294 -10.66 12.57 7.80
CA THR A 294 -11.23 13.72 8.50
C THR A 294 -10.14 14.50 9.22
N ALA A 295 -10.42 15.76 9.54
CA ALA A 295 -9.53 16.59 10.34
C ALA A 295 -10.30 17.41 11.38
N ARG A 296 -9.67 17.68 12.53
CA ARG A 296 -10.20 18.51 13.62
C ARG A 296 -9.10 19.33 14.26
N VAL A 297 -9.37 20.56 14.58
CA VAL A 297 -8.53 21.40 15.42
C VAL A 297 -9.12 21.45 16.82
N ASP A 298 -8.33 21.06 17.82
CA ASP A 298 -8.69 21.26 19.23
C ASP A 298 -8.33 22.70 19.65
N GLU A 299 -9.31 23.59 19.66
CA GLU A 299 -9.13 25.01 20.02
C GLU A 299 -8.47 25.21 21.39
N ARG A 300 -8.70 24.31 22.35
CA ARG A 300 -8.16 24.39 23.71
C ARG A 300 -6.66 24.13 23.76
N THR A 301 -6.16 23.20 22.95
CA THR A 301 -4.73 22.79 22.95
C THR A 301 -3.97 23.25 21.73
N GLY A 302 -4.67 23.69 20.68
CA GLY A 302 -4.12 24.09 19.38
C GLY A 302 -3.54 22.92 18.57
N TRP A 303 -3.94 21.66 18.85
CA TRP A 303 -3.55 20.52 18.05
C TRP A 303 -4.50 20.31 16.87
N LEU A 304 -3.92 20.05 15.70
CA LEU A 304 -4.60 19.49 14.55
C LEU A 304 -4.53 17.96 14.65
N LEU A 305 -5.69 17.32 14.62
CA LEU A 305 -5.86 15.87 14.48
C LEU A 305 -6.29 15.58 13.05
N ILE A 306 -5.61 14.64 12.39
CA ILE A 306 -6.01 14.14 11.07
C ILE A 306 -6.15 12.63 11.21
N ILE A 307 -7.31 12.10 10.81
CA ILE A 307 -7.59 10.67 10.94
C ILE A 307 -7.79 10.09 9.54
N SER A 308 -7.11 8.98 9.27
CA SER A 308 -7.17 8.25 8.00
C SER A 308 -7.51 6.79 8.27
N ALA A 309 -8.46 6.24 7.50
CA ALA A 309 -8.78 4.82 7.52
C ALA A 309 -8.75 4.23 6.11
N LEU A 310 -8.19 3.02 5.98
CA LEU A 310 -8.12 2.26 4.72
C LEU A 310 -8.07 0.75 4.99
N ASP A 311 -8.32 -0.07 3.96
CA ASP A 311 -8.00 -1.51 4.00
C ASP A 311 -6.51 -1.71 3.71
N ASN A 312 -5.78 -2.31 4.66
CA ASN A 312 -4.33 -2.51 4.57
C ASN A 312 -3.88 -3.47 3.46
N LEU A 313 -4.75 -4.36 2.97
CA LEU A 313 -4.45 -5.26 1.86
C LEU A 313 -4.96 -4.73 0.51
N VAL A 314 -5.96 -3.84 0.49
CA VAL A 314 -6.46 -3.24 -0.75
C VAL A 314 -5.71 -1.93 -1.00
N LYS A 315 -6.20 -0.78 -0.57
CA LYS A 315 -5.53 0.51 -0.82
C LYS A 315 -4.13 0.55 -0.23
N GLY A 316 -3.91 -0.08 0.93
CA GLY A 316 -2.61 -0.14 1.58
C GLY A 316 -1.58 -1.09 0.93
N ALA A 317 -1.96 -1.85 -0.11
CA ALA A 317 -1.08 -2.82 -0.78
C ALA A 317 -1.58 -3.14 -2.20
N SER A 318 -2.35 -4.23 -2.38
CA SER A 318 -2.69 -4.82 -3.68
C SER A 318 -3.59 -3.93 -4.52
N GLY A 319 -4.55 -3.24 -3.93
CA GLY A 319 -5.41 -2.29 -4.63
C GLY A 319 -4.64 -1.05 -5.09
N GLY A 320 -3.77 -0.50 -4.22
CA GLY A 320 -2.84 0.56 -4.60
C GLY A 320 -1.90 0.14 -5.74
N ALA A 321 -1.42 -1.12 -5.73
CA ALA A 321 -0.60 -1.65 -6.81
C ALA A 321 -1.38 -1.75 -8.14
N ILE A 322 -2.63 -2.22 -8.13
CA ILE A 322 -3.47 -2.26 -9.35
C ILE A 322 -3.79 -0.84 -9.84
N GLN A 323 -4.07 0.11 -8.93
CA GLN A 323 -4.26 1.51 -9.28
C GLN A 323 -3.04 2.10 -10.01
N CYS A 324 -1.84 1.86 -9.47
CA CYS A 324 -0.58 2.27 -10.12
C CYS A 324 -0.37 1.56 -11.46
N ALA A 325 -0.68 0.25 -11.55
CA ALA A 325 -0.56 -0.50 -12.80
C ALA A 325 -1.50 0.04 -13.87
N ASN A 326 -2.74 0.41 -13.51
CA ASN A 326 -3.66 1.02 -14.44
C ASN A 326 -3.08 2.29 -15.06
N ILE A 327 -2.54 3.19 -14.25
CA ILE A 327 -1.92 4.44 -14.71
C ILE A 327 -0.67 4.13 -15.55
N ALA A 328 0.24 3.30 -15.05
CA ALA A 328 1.50 3.01 -15.73
C ALA A 328 1.31 2.35 -17.10
N LEU A 329 0.25 1.55 -17.25
CA LEU A 329 -0.09 0.85 -18.50
C LEU A 329 -1.11 1.61 -19.37
N GLY A 330 -1.46 2.86 -19.02
CA GLY A 330 -2.38 3.71 -19.78
C GLY A 330 -3.83 3.27 -19.74
N LEU A 331 -4.25 2.58 -18.70
CA LEU A 331 -5.65 2.24 -18.44
C LEU A 331 -6.34 3.33 -17.61
N GLU A 332 -7.68 3.30 -17.59
CA GLU A 332 -8.45 4.12 -16.66
C GLU A 332 -8.13 3.71 -15.21
N GLU A 333 -7.74 4.66 -14.39
CA GLU A 333 -7.20 4.47 -13.03
C GLU A 333 -8.10 3.60 -12.14
N THR A 334 -9.41 3.75 -12.25
CA THR A 334 -10.41 3.08 -11.41
C THR A 334 -10.77 1.67 -11.86
N THR A 335 -10.28 1.25 -13.03
CA THR A 335 -10.66 -0.03 -13.63
C THR A 335 -10.37 -1.22 -12.69
N GLY A 336 -11.38 -2.05 -12.48
CA GLY A 336 -11.26 -3.29 -11.67
C GLY A 336 -11.14 -3.07 -10.15
N LEU A 337 -11.20 -1.84 -9.67
CA LEU A 337 -11.02 -1.50 -8.25
C LEU A 337 -12.35 -1.22 -7.54
N PRO A 338 -12.63 -1.87 -6.41
CA PRO A 338 -13.84 -1.63 -5.64
C PRO A 338 -13.78 -0.30 -4.88
N THR A 339 -14.85 0.48 -4.96
CA THR A 339 -15.00 1.75 -4.24
C THR A 339 -15.88 1.65 -2.99
N SER A 340 -16.64 0.57 -2.84
CA SER A 340 -17.56 0.36 -1.72
C SER A 340 -17.02 -0.69 -0.76
N GLY A 341 -16.98 -0.36 0.52
CA GLY A 341 -16.54 -1.28 1.57
C GLY A 341 -17.59 -2.35 1.91
N LEU A 342 -17.12 -3.46 2.47
CA LEU A 342 -17.94 -4.61 2.89
C LEU A 342 -18.56 -4.40 4.30
N MET A 343 -19.13 -3.23 4.57
CA MET A 343 -19.88 -2.94 5.79
C MET A 343 -21.35 -3.35 5.58
N PRO A 344 -22.05 -4.02 6.51
CA PRO A 344 -21.83 -4.10 7.97
C PRO A 344 -20.80 -5.08 8.48
#